data_49a747d5b2fe27f323a8f318520e1d76
#
_entry.id   49a747d5b2fe27f323a8f318520e1d76
#
_cell.length_a   1.000
_cell.length_b   1.000
_cell.length_c   1.000
_cell.angle_alpha   90.00
_cell.angle_beta   90.00
_cell.angle_gamma   90.00
#
_symmetry.space_group_name_H-M   'P 1'
#
loop_
_entity.id
_entity.type
_entity.pdbx_description
1 polymer ?
#
loop_
_entity_poly.entity_id
_entity_poly.type
_entity_poly.pdbx_seq_one_letter_code
_entity_poly.pdbx_strand_id
1 'polypeptide(L)'
;MKGHTEGLKIVSYYTGSIILGFSLTFLLPMIVAVLNLDINSFFDFSITMSIAVTLAIFMRNYGEKTKSKGEGIAWRHGLVVASLTWILLTMISAIPYSLSGHTLSYLDSCFDVMSGFTTTGVYLLQDLDHVSQALNFWRHMLTFIGGQGMVVLALSFFVKEMGGAYKFYVGEGKDITLVPNVKGTSQWIWKISLTFLLIGTSLLWIQGMILGLNPISAFYHGLYIFEAAWSTGGFAPNVQNIMYYHDFTYEIIGMVFFIIGSFNFGLHYAFIQGNRKEFFKNIEVISFTVTSLL
;
A
#
# COMPACT_ATOMS: atom_id res chain seq x y z
N MET A 1 -0.86 -31.87 -20.77
CA MET A 1 -1.32 -30.56 -21.29
C MET A 1 -2.59 -30.02 -20.60
N LYS A 2 -3.63 -30.85 -20.27
CA LYS A 2 -4.87 -30.34 -19.59
C LYS A 2 -4.61 -29.65 -18.23
N GLY A 3 -3.71 -30.16 -17.39
CA GLY A 3 -3.42 -29.57 -16.07
C GLY A 3 -2.72 -28.20 -16.11
N HIS A 4 -1.92 -27.92 -17.15
CA HIS A 4 -1.28 -26.60 -17.32
C HIS A 4 -2.28 -25.49 -17.69
N THR A 5 -3.23 -25.81 -18.56
CA THR A 5 -4.27 -24.84 -18.97
C THR A 5 -5.25 -24.54 -17.83
N GLU A 6 -5.54 -25.49 -16.97
CA GLU A 6 -6.37 -25.28 -15.77
C GLU A 6 -5.64 -24.43 -14.74
N GLY A 7 -4.35 -24.66 -14.51
CA GLY A 7 -3.53 -23.83 -13.64
C GLY A 7 -3.47 -22.35 -14.08
N LEU A 8 -3.26 -22.10 -15.37
CA LEU A 8 -3.27 -20.74 -15.93
C LEU A 8 -4.62 -20.03 -15.75
N LYS A 9 -5.74 -20.75 -15.92
CA LYS A 9 -7.07 -20.19 -15.70
C LYS A 9 -7.32 -19.81 -14.23
N ILE A 10 -6.87 -20.66 -13.30
CA ILE A 10 -6.94 -20.37 -11.86
C ILE A 10 -6.16 -19.08 -11.55
N VAL A 11 -4.90 -19.02 -11.98
CA VAL A 11 -4.04 -17.85 -11.78
C VAL A 11 -4.68 -16.61 -12.38
N SER A 12 -5.16 -16.67 -13.62
CA SER A 12 -5.80 -15.54 -14.30
C SER A 12 -7.03 -15.02 -13.53
N TYR A 13 -7.91 -15.91 -13.08
CA TYR A 13 -9.11 -15.52 -12.34
C TYR A 13 -8.79 -14.78 -11.06
N TYR A 14 -7.86 -15.29 -10.24
CA TYR A 14 -7.54 -14.70 -8.97
C TYR A 14 -6.72 -13.41 -9.12
N THR A 15 -5.74 -13.37 -10.02
CA THR A 15 -5.01 -12.14 -10.34
C THR A 15 -5.95 -11.05 -10.86
N GLY A 16 -6.85 -11.38 -11.79
CA GLY A 16 -7.86 -10.44 -12.28
C GLY A 16 -8.79 -9.95 -11.18
N SER A 17 -9.15 -10.80 -10.21
CA SER A 17 -10.00 -10.40 -9.08
C SER A 17 -9.26 -9.42 -8.14
N ILE A 18 -7.97 -9.62 -7.92
CA ILE A 18 -7.14 -8.71 -7.12
C ILE A 18 -6.99 -7.36 -7.82
N ILE A 19 -6.66 -7.37 -9.14
CA ILE A 19 -6.55 -6.14 -9.94
C ILE A 19 -7.87 -5.36 -9.94
N LEU A 20 -9.02 -6.04 -10.05
CA LEU A 20 -10.32 -5.41 -10.02
C LEU A 20 -10.57 -4.69 -8.67
N GLY A 21 -10.27 -5.34 -7.56
CA GLY A 21 -10.39 -4.72 -6.24
C GLY A 21 -9.43 -3.55 -6.06
N PHE A 22 -8.19 -3.72 -6.50
CA PHE A 22 -7.18 -2.66 -6.43
C PHE A 22 -7.57 -1.45 -7.32
N SER A 23 -8.23 -1.68 -8.45
CA SER A 23 -8.63 -0.58 -9.35
C SER A 23 -9.52 0.47 -8.68
N LEU A 24 -10.26 0.10 -7.63
CA LEU A 24 -11.06 1.04 -6.84
C LEU A 24 -10.20 2.08 -6.11
N THR A 25 -8.94 1.77 -5.82
CA THR A 25 -8.04 2.71 -5.14
C THR A 25 -7.69 3.91 -6.01
N PHE A 26 -7.77 3.79 -7.35
CA PHE A 26 -7.55 4.92 -8.26
C PHE A 26 -8.61 6.01 -8.12
N LEU A 27 -9.78 5.71 -7.55
CA LEU A 27 -10.79 6.74 -7.25
C LEU A 27 -10.29 7.79 -6.26
N LEU A 28 -9.39 7.41 -5.33
CA LEU A 28 -8.89 8.33 -4.31
C LEU A 28 -8.03 9.45 -4.93
N PRO A 29 -6.98 9.18 -5.73
CA PRO A 29 -6.25 10.26 -6.39
C PRO A 29 -7.09 11.03 -7.41
N MET A 30 -8.12 10.40 -8.03
CA MET A 30 -9.08 11.15 -8.87
C MET A 30 -9.86 12.17 -8.05
N ILE A 31 -10.31 11.83 -6.85
CA ILE A 31 -10.97 12.77 -5.94
C ILE A 31 -10.00 13.90 -5.57
N VAL A 32 -8.74 13.59 -5.24
CA VAL A 32 -7.71 14.60 -4.94
C VAL A 32 -7.49 15.51 -6.14
N ALA A 33 -7.44 14.97 -7.36
CA ALA A 33 -7.31 15.75 -8.59
C ALA A 33 -8.48 16.74 -8.78
N VAL A 34 -9.71 16.30 -8.56
CA VAL A 34 -10.91 17.15 -8.62
C VAL A 34 -10.86 18.26 -7.58
N LEU A 35 -10.51 17.94 -6.34
CA LEU A 35 -10.42 18.92 -5.23
C LEU A 35 -9.35 19.99 -5.49
N ASN A 36 -8.28 19.66 -6.22
CA ASN A 36 -7.21 20.58 -6.58
C ASN A 36 -7.36 21.18 -7.99
N LEU A 37 -8.49 20.93 -8.67
CA LEU A 37 -8.79 21.41 -10.04
C LEU A 37 -7.73 20.95 -11.06
N ASP A 38 -7.09 19.80 -10.83
CA ASP A 38 -6.08 19.20 -11.70
C ASP A 38 -6.74 18.22 -12.69
N ILE A 39 -7.17 18.78 -13.81
CA ILE A 39 -7.88 18.03 -14.85
C ILE A 39 -6.97 16.99 -15.51
N ASN A 40 -5.69 17.27 -15.67
CA ASN A 40 -4.73 16.35 -16.30
C ASN A 40 -4.56 15.08 -15.46
N SER A 41 -4.25 15.21 -14.18
CA SER A 41 -4.16 14.05 -13.28
C SER A 41 -5.48 13.27 -13.21
N PHE A 42 -6.63 13.96 -13.23
CA PHE A 42 -7.93 13.27 -13.27
C PHE A 42 -8.05 12.34 -14.49
N PHE A 43 -7.67 12.80 -15.67
CA PHE A 43 -7.70 11.95 -16.87
C PHE A 43 -6.65 10.84 -16.82
N ASP A 44 -5.44 11.10 -16.33
CA ASP A 44 -4.39 10.09 -16.21
C ASP A 44 -4.84 8.93 -15.32
N PHE A 45 -5.44 9.21 -14.17
CA PHE A 45 -5.99 8.18 -13.29
C PHE A 45 -7.25 7.52 -13.87
N SER A 46 -8.07 8.24 -14.62
CA SER A 46 -9.26 7.68 -15.30
C SER A 46 -8.86 6.67 -16.38
N ILE A 47 -7.86 7.00 -17.20
CA ILE A 47 -7.28 6.09 -18.19
C ILE A 47 -6.71 4.86 -17.52
N THR A 48 -5.92 5.05 -16.46
CA THR A 48 -5.31 3.97 -15.70
C THR A 48 -6.35 3.01 -15.10
N MET A 49 -7.38 3.56 -14.48
CA MET A 49 -8.50 2.78 -13.92
C MET A 49 -9.22 2.00 -15.00
N SER A 50 -9.48 2.61 -16.16
CA SER A 50 -10.14 1.95 -17.30
C SER A 50 -9.34 0.77 -17.82
N ILE A 51 -8.02 0.92 -17.95
CA ILE A 51 -7.11 -0.14 -18.36
C ILE A 51 -7.12 -1.27 -17.30
N ALA A 52 -7.00 -0.91 -16.01
CA ALA A 52 -7.01 -1.87 -14.91
C ALA A 52 -8.29 -2.71 -14.88
N VAL A 53 -9.46 -2.05 -14.97
CA VAL A 53 -10.78 -2.72 -14.96
C VAL A 53 -10.94 -3.62 -16.18
N THR A 54 -10.56 -3.14 -17.36
CA THR A 54 -10.67 -3.93 -18.61
C THR A 54 -9.81 -5.18 -18.54
N LEU A 55 -8.54 -5.04 -18.13
CA LEU A 55 -7.64 -6.18 -17.95
C LEU A 55 -8.17 -7.16 -16.90
N ALA A 56 -8.65 -6.64 -15.77
CA ALA A 56 -9.21 -7.46 -14.69
C ALA A 56 -10.41 -8.28 -15.14
N ILE A 57 -11.36 -7.67 -15.86
CA ILE A 57 -12.54 -8.37 -16.40
C ILE A 57 -12.12 -9.43 -17.41
N PHE A 58 -11.19 -9.11 -18.32
CA PHE A 58 -10.68 -10.07 -19.29
C PHE A 58 -10.05 -11.29 -18.60
N MET A 59 -9.17 -11.06 -17.62
CA MET A 59 -8.51 -12.12 -16.86
C MET A 59 -9.49 -12.97 -16.06
N ARG A 60 -10.50 -12.36 -15.44
CA ARG A 60 -11.55 -13.10 -14.71
C ARG A 60 -12.39 -13.97 -15.64
N ASN A 61 -12.89 -13.41 -16.74
CA ASN A 61 -13.70 -14.14 -17.72
C ASN A 61 -12.95 -15.33 -18.31
N TYR A 62 -11.64 -15.18 -18.57
CA TYR A 62 -10.80 -16.29 -19.04
C TYR A 62 -10.73 -17.44 -18.03
N GLY A 63 -10.71 -17.13 -16.73
CA GLY A 63 -10.57 -18.14 -15.65
C GLY A 63 -11.90 -18.64 -15.05
N GLU A 64 -13.04 -18.01 -15.33
CA GLU A 64 -14.31 -18.23 -14.64
C GLU A 64 -14.80 -19.71 -14.67
N LYS A 65 -14.67 -20.38 -15.80
CA LYS A 65 -15.10 -21.78 -15.97
C LYS A 65 -14.38 -22.76 -15.05
N THR A 66 -13.24 -22.39 -14.49
CA THR A 66 -12.44 -23.27 -13.62
C THR A 66 -12.88 -23.16 -12.16
N LYS A 67 -13.44 -22.02 -11.72
CA LYS A 67 -14.02 -21.82 -10.39
C LYS A 67 -15.18 -22.78 -10.11
N SER A 68 -15.99 -23.08 -11.12
CA SER A 68 -17.19 -23.93 -10.99
C SER A 68 -16.88 -25.40 -10.66
N LYS A 69 -15.63 -25.84 -10.83
CA LYS A 69 -15.23 -27.23 -10.59
C LYS A 69 -14.81 -27.54 -9.15
N GLY A 70 -14.82 -26.55 -8.25
CA GLY A 70 -14.51 -26.76 -6.82
C GLY A 70 -13.08 -27.18 -6.50
N GLU A 71 -12.15 -27.10 -7.45
CA GLU A 71 -10.75 -27.41 -7.23
C GLU A 71 -10.08 -26.33 -6.37
N GLY A 72 -9.61 -26.74 -5.20
CA GLY A 72 -8.90 -25.84 -4.27
C GLY A 72 -7.59 -25.32 -4.88
N ILE A 73 -7.25 -24.07 -4.55
CA ILE A 73 -5.98 -23.44 -4.98
C ILE A 73 -4.81 -24.20 -4.36
N ALA A 74 -3.92 -24.76 -5.19
CA ALA A 74 -2.66 -25.31 -4.72
C ALA A 74 -1.70 -24.19 -4.30
N TRP A 75 -0.81 -24.45 -3.34
CA TRP A 75 0.22 -23.51 -2.87
C TRP A 75 0.99 -22.83 -4.02
N ARG A 76 1.42 -23.62 -5.01
CA ARG A 76 2.12 -23.10 -6.20
C ARG A 76 1.32 -22.04 -6.98
N HIS A 77 -0.01 -22.18 -7.07
CA HIS A 77 -0.86 -21.18 -7.73
C HIS A 77 -0.91 -19.89 -6.91
N GLY A 78 -0.92 -19.99 -5.58
CA GLY A 78 -0.87 -18.83 -4.69
C GLY A 78 0.37 -17.97 -4.88
N LEU A 79 1.55 -18.62 -4.96
CA LEU A 79 2.81 -17.91 -5.22
C LEU A 79 2.82 -17.21 -6.59
N VAL A 80 2.36 -17.91 -7.64
CA VAL A 80 2.30 -17.32 -8.99
C VAL A 80 1.30 -16.14 -9.03
N VAL A 81 0.14 -16.26 -8.40
CA VAL A 81 -0.83 -15.16 -8.30
C VAL A 81 -0.22 -13.97 -7.58
N ALA A 82 0.43 -14.18 -6.44
CA ALA A 82 1.07 -13.08 -5.70
C ALA A 82 2.12 -12.38 -6.58
N SER A 83 3.08 -13.11 -7.13
CA SER A 83 4.16 -12.55 -7.97
C SER A 83 3.62 -11.83 -9.20
N LEU A 84 2.67 -12.43 -9.92
CA LEU A 84 2.08 -11.84 -11.11
C LEU A 84 1.28 -10.57 -10.78
N THR A 85 0.57 -10.57 -9.65
CA THR A 85 -0.16 -9.40 -9.16
C THR A 85 0.79 -8.22 -8.90
N TRP A 86 1.92 -8.45 -8.22
CA TRP A 86 2.92 -7.41 -7.97
C TRP A 86 3.42 -6.79 -9.27
N ILE A 87 3.77 -7.62 -10.27
CA ILE A 87 4.26 -7.14 -11.57
C ILE A 87 3.18 -6.35 -12.30
N LEU A 88 1.97 -6.89 -12.44
CA LEU A 88 0.90 -6.25 -13.20
C LEU A 88 0.42 -4.96 -12.54
N LEU A 89 0.26 -4.94 -11.21
CA LEU A 89 -0.15 -3.72 -10.51
C LEU A 89 0.94 -2.66 -10.56
N THR A 90 2.22 -3.01 -10.52
CA THR A 90 3.32 -2.06 -10.74
C THR A 90 3.22 -1.43 -12.14
N MET A 91 3.06 -2.25 -13.18
CA MET A 91 2.92 -1.73 -14.54
C MET A 91 1.68 -0.82 -14.68
N ILE A 92 0.54 -1.22 -14.18
CA ILE A 92 -0.68 -0.41 -14.25
C ILE A 92 -0.53 0.88 -13.45
N SER A 93 -0.05 0.82 -12.22
CA SER A 93 0.10 1.97 -11.32
C SER A 93 1.18 2.96 -11.79
N ALA A 94 2.08 2.55 -12.68
CA ALA A 94 3.09 3.40 -13.30
C ALA A 94 2.54 4.30 -14.42
N ILE A 95 1.36 4.00 -14.95
CA ILE A 95 0.78 4.77 -16.08
C ILE A 95 0.62 6.26 -15.72
N PRO A 96 0.02 6.65 -14.57
CA PRO A 96 -0.12 8.06 -14.21
C PRO A 96 1.22 8.78 -14.05
N TYR A 97 2.26 8.09 -13.56
CA TYR A 97 3.62 8.65 -13.47
C TYR A 97 4.18 8.98 -14.84
N SER A 98 4.06 8.03 -15.77
CA SER A 98 4.55 8.20 -17.13
C SER A 98 3.80 9.31 -17.89
N LEU A 99 2.47 9.42 -17.67
CA LEU A 99 1.65 10.46 -18.29
C LEU A 99 1.91 11.84 -17.71
N SER A 100 2.30 11.94 -16.45
CA SER A 100 2.60 13.21 -15.77
C SER A 100 3.82 13.96 -16.34
N GLY A 101 4.69 13.26 -17.07
CA GLY A 101 5.92 13.84 -17.64
C GLY A 101 7.07 14.07 -16.63
N HIS A 102 6.89 13.66 -15.35
CA HIS A 102 7.94 13.80 -14.31
C HIS A 102 8.91 12.61 -14.27
N THR A 103 8.78 11.63 -15.15
CA THR A 103 9.71 10.50 -15.30
C THR A 103 10.29 10.50 -16.71
N LEU A 104 11.56 10.07 -16.86
CA LEU A 104 12.23 10.03 -18.16
C LEU A 104 11.75 8.88 -19.06
N SER A 105 11.31 7.79 -18.42
CA SER A 105 10.80 6.62 -19.14
C SER A 105 9.69 5.91 -18.37
N TYR A 106 8.94 5.06 -19.07
CA TYR A 106 7.95 4.20 -18.42
C TYR A 106 8.60 3.20 -17.43
N LEU A 107 9.82 2.76 -17.69
CA LEU A 107 10.55 1.88 -16.77
C LEU A 107 10.92 2.61 -15.48
N ASP A 108 11.28 3.90 -15.55
CA ASP A 108 11.52 4.72 -14.36
C ASP A 108 10.24 4.86 -13.54
N SER A 109 9.09 5.05 -14.20
CA SER A 109 7.77 5.04 -13.56
C SER A 109 7.49 3.71 -12.86
N CYS A 110 7.79 2.59 -13.49
CA CYS A 110 7.64 1.26 -12.89
C CYS A 110 8.57 1.07 -11.68
N PHE A 111 9.80 1.59 -11.76
CA PHE A 111 10.74 1.56 -10.65
C PHE A 111 10.21 2.33 -9.43
N ASP A 112 9.73 3.56 -9.63
CA ASP A 112 9.17 4.39 -8.57
C ASP A 112 7.96 3.72 -7.89
N VAL A 113 7.05 3.18 -8.70
CA VAL A 113 5.87 2.46 -8.20
C VAL A 113 6.26 1.20 -7.44
N MET A 114 7.20 0.40 -7.96
CA MET A 114 7.67 -0.80 -7.26
C MET A 114 8.37 -0.41 -5.96
N SER A 115 9.18 0.64 -5.96
CA SER A 115 9.81 1.19 -4.76
C SER A 115 8.79 1.65 -3.73
N GLY A 116 7.68 2.27 -4.16
CA GLY A 116 6.55 2.59 -3.29
C GLY A 116 5.91 1.33 -2.70
N PHE A 117 5.51 0.39 -3.54
CA PHE A 117 4.86 -0.85 -3.09
C PHE A 117 5.73 -1.70 -2.16
N THR A 118 7.04 -1.75 -2.40
CA THR A 118 7.98 -2.50 -1.56
C THR A 118 8.49 -1.69 -0.37
N THR A 119 7.96 -0.48 -0.18
CA THR A 119 8.37 0.45 0.89
C THR A 119 9.88 0.74 0.92
N THR A 120 10.51 0.77 -0.28
CA THR A 120 11.95 1.00 -0.43
C THR A 120 12.32 2.50 -0.34
N GLY A 121 11.45 3.39 -0.83
CA GLY A 121 11.59 4.84 -0.70
C GLY A 121 12.57 5.51 -1.66
N VAL A 122 13.17 4.77 -2.59
CA VAL A 122 14.01 5.33 -3.67
C VAL A 122 13.14 5.73 -4.85
N TYR A 123 13.41 6.87 -5.47
CA TYR A 123 12.65 7.37 -6.61
C TYR A 123 13.55 7.95 -7.72
N LEU A 124 13.04 7.90 -8.94
CA LEU A 124 13.67 8.48 -10.15
C LEU A 124 12.85 9.67 -10.69
N LEU A 125 11.80 10.02 -10.01
CA LEU A 125 10.88 11.09 -10.37
C LEU A 125 11.63 12.43 -10.37
N GLN A 126 11.54 13.16 -11.48
CA GLN A 126 12.18 14.45 -11.65
C GLN A 126 11.31 15.55 -11.04
N ASP A 127 11.94 16.58 -10.48
CA ASP A 127 11.28 17.77 -9.98
C ASP A 127 10.11 17.51 -9.02
N LEU A 128 10.43 16.80 -7.93
CA LEU A 128 9.45 16.33 -6.95
C LEU A 128 8.61 17.48 -6.34
N ASP A 129 9.18 18.67 -6.22
CA ASP A 129 8.52 19.80 -5.61
C ASP A 129 7.37 20.38 -6.48
N HIS A 130 7.33 20.06 -7.77
CA HIS A 130 6.29 20.48 -8.72
C HIS A 130 5.34 19.37 -9.14
N VAL A 131 5.45 18.19 -8.54
CA VAL A 131 4.54 17.08 -8.80
C VAL A 131 3.14 17.44 -8.31
N SER A 132 2.12 17.06 -9.11
CA SER A 132 0.72 17.31 -8.76
C SER A 132 0.33 16.65 -7.42
N GLN A 133 -0.60 17.29 -6.70
CA GLN A 133 -1.09 16.73 -5.43
C GLN A 133 -1.70 15.33 -5.60
N ALA A 134 -2.38 15.08 -6.71
CA ALA A 134 -2.97 13.77 -6.99
C ALA A 134 -1.91 12.68 -7.19
N LEU A 135 -0.83 12.98 -7.93
CA LEU A 135 0.27 12.03 -8.14
C LEU A 135 1.07 11.84 -6.84
N ASN A 136 1.33 12.91 -6.09
CA ASN A 136 2.02 12.83 -4.81
C ASN A 136 1.21 12.03 -3.77
N PHE A 137 -0.12 12.24 -3.73
CA PHE A 137 -1.03 11.42 -2.95
C PHE A 137 -0.95 9.94 -3.35
N TRP A 138 -0.93 9.64 -4.66
CA TRP A 138 -0.82 8.28 -5.15
C TRP A 138 0.50 7.62 -4.73
N ARG A 139 1.63 8.34 -4.81
CA ARG A 139 2.94 7.86 -4.36
C ARG A 139 2.91 7.36 -2.91
N HIS A 140 2.40 8.19 -2.00
CA HIS A 140 2.37 7.88 -0.57
C HIS A 140 1.34 6.80 -0.25
N MET A 141 0.20 6.80 -0.93
CA MET A 141 -0.79 5.74 -0.81
C MET A 141 -0.24 4.37 -1.28
N LEU A 142 0.58 4.32 -2.34
CA LEU A 142 1.25 3.09 -2.77
C LEU A 142 2.15 2.52 -1.67
N THR A 143 2.93 3.36 -1.03
CA THR A 143 3.78 3.00 0.12
C THR A 143 2.95 2.51 1.31
N PHE A 144 1.86 3.20 1.64
CA PHE A 144 0.98 2.80 2.72
C PHE A 144 0.29 1.46 2.44
N ILE A 145 -0.27 1.26 1.24
CA ILE A 145 -0.89 -0.01 0.83
C ILE A 145 0.15 -1.13 0.77
N GLY A 146 1.33 -0.86 0.22
CA GLY A 146 2.43 -1.81 0.11
C GLY A 146 2.90 -2.32 1.48
N GLY A 147 3.06 -1.41 2.45
CA GLY A 147 3.42 -1.75 3.83
C GLY A 147 2.39 -2.63 4.54
N GLN A 148 1.09 -2.49 4.20
CA GLN A 148 0.04 -3.40 4.71
C GLN A 148 0.05 -4.76 4.01
N GLY A 149 0.66 -4.84 2.86
CA GLY A 149 0.59 -5.99 1.96
C GLY A 149 -0.58 -5.88 0.98
N MET A 150 -0.26 -5.85 -0.29
CA MET A 150 -1.23 -5.70 -1.37
C MET A 150 -2.24 -6.85 -1.41
N VAL A 151 -1.78 -8.06 -1.10
CA VAL A 151 -2.64 -9.26 -1.00
C VAL A 151 -3.59 -9.16 0.19
N VAL A 152 -3.19 -8.51 1.30
CA VAL A 152 -4.05 -8.25 2.45
C VAL A 152 -5.23 -7.36 2.08
N LEU A 153 -5.00 -6.34 1.24
CA LEU A 153 -6.09 -5.52 0.69
C LEU A 153 -7.10 -6.40 -0.07
N ALA A 154 -6.62 -7.18 -1.01
CA ALA A 154 -7.46 -8.04 -1.82
C ALA A 154 -8.23 -9.08 -0.98
N LEU A 155 -7.57 -9.70 0.00
CA LEU A 155 -8.20 -10.66 0.90
C LEU A 155 -9.31 -10.03 1.75
N SER A 156 -9.16 -8.76 2.12
CA SER A 156 -10.18 -8.06 2.90
C SER A 156 -11.50 -7.91 2.13
N PHE A 157 -11.44 -7.74 0.82
CA PHE A 157 -12.63 -7.54 -0.03
C PHE A 157 -13.20 -8.84 -0.60
N PHE A 158 -12.35 -9.82 -0.95
CA PHE A 158 -12.75 -10.96 -1.79
C PHE A 158 -12.80 -12.32 -1.09
N VAL A 159 -12.50 -12.40 0.21
CA VAL A 159 -12.34 -13.69 0.94
C VAL A 159 -13.56 -14.60 0.89
N LYS A 160 -14.77 -14.08 0.72
CA LYS A 160 -15.98 -14.94 0.59
C LYS A 160 -15.90 -15.88 -0.62
N GLU A 161 -15.14 -15.52 -1.64
CA GLU A 161 -15.04 -16.25 -2.91
C GLU A 161 -13.75 -17.06 -3.07
N MET A 162 -12.75 -16.84 -2.22
CA MET A 162 -11.42 -17.43 -2.37
C MET A 162 -11.18 -18.55 -1.37
N GLY A 163 -11.63 -19.76 -1.74
CA GLY A 163 -11.19 -20.99 -1.03
C GLY A 163 -9.68 -21.17 -1.20
N GLY A 164 -8.87 -20.71 -0.25
CA GLY A 164 -7.41 -20.77 -0.35
C GLY A 164 -6.72 -19.42 -0.02
N ALA A 165 -7.47 -18.46 0.50
CA ALA A 165 -6.97 -17.14 0.90
C ALA A 165 -5.71 -17.20 1.78
N TYR A 166 -5.60 -18.20 2.66
CA TYR A 166 -4.40 -18.43 3.47
C TYR A 166 -3.14 -18.67 2.63
N LYS A 167 -3.27 -19.36 1.48
CA LYS A 167 -2.13 -19.66 0.61
C LYS A 167 -1.56 -18.41 -0.09
N PHE A 168 -2.42 -17.43 -0.36
CA PHE A 168 -1.97 -16.12 -0.86
C PHE A 168 -1.29 -15.32 0.23
N TYR A 169 -1.85 -15.31 1.43
CA TYR A 169 -1.33 -14.58 2.58
C TYR A 169 0.10 -15.04 2.95
N VAL A 170 0.31 -16.34 3.05
CA VAL A 170 1.64 -16.91 3.30
C VAL A 170 2.56 -16.74 2.09
N GLY A 171 2.01 -16.76 0.86
CA GLY A 171 2.76 -16.48 -0.37
C GLY A 171 3.36 -15.07 -0.43
N GLU A 172 2.79 -14.12 0.32
CA GLU A 172 3.32 -12.75 0.49
C GLU A 172 4.32 -12.64 1.66
N GLY A 173 4.69 -13.76 2.30
CA GLY A 173 5.63 -13.77 3.43
C GLY A 173 5.02 -13.32 4.76
N LYS A 174 3.70 -13.25 4.86
CA LYS A 174 2.98 -12.90 6.08
C LYS A 174 2.59 -14.16 6.86
N ASP A 175 3.40 -14.56 7.82
CA ASP A 175 3.17 -15.78 8.63
C ASP A 175 2.27 -15.56 9.86
N ILE A 176 1.92 -14.30 10.17
CA ILE A 176 1.24 -13.96 11.41
C ILE A 176 -0.26 -13.96 11.22
N THR A 177 -0.92 -14.90 11.87
CA THR A 177 -2.38 -14.91 12.02
C THR A 177 -2.78 -14.27 13.35
N LEU A 178 -3.30 -13.04 13.30
CA LEU A 178 -3.79 -12.32 14.51
C LEU A 178 -5.01 -12.99 15.10
N VAL A 179 -5.84 -13.57 14.26
CA VAL A 179 -7.06 -14.33 14.63
C VAL A 179 -7.13 -15.60 13.78
N PRO A 180 -7.95 -16.61 14.17
CA PRO A 180 -8.00 -17.92 13.52
C PRO A 180 -8.35 -17.93 12.01
N ASN A 181 -8.63 -16.77 11.42
CA ASN A 181 -8.93 -16.68 9.99
C ASN A 181 -8.22 -15.48 9.33
N VAL A 182 -7.81 -15.65 8.09
CA VAL A 182 -7.06 -14.65 7.31
C VAL A 182 -7.84 -13.34 7.13
N LYS A 183 -9.16 -13.43 6.96
CA LYS A 183 -10.03 -12.25 6.82
C LYS A 183 -10.01 -11.40 8.08
N GLY A 184 -10.16 -12.01 9.24
CA GLY A 184 -10.10 -11.31 10.51
C GLY A 184 -8.73 -10.66 10.75
N THR A 185 -7.65 -11.37 10.41
CA THR A 185 -6.29 -10.85 10.46
C THR A 185 -6.14 -9.61 9.57
N SER A 186 -6.57 -9.69 8.30
CA SER A 186 -6.55 -8.55 7.37
C SER A 186 -7.36 -7.35 7.88
N GLN A 187 -8.54 -7.61 8.43
CA GLN A 187 -9.38 -6.55 9.00
C GLN A 187 -8.72 -5.86 10.21
N TRP A 188 -8.01 -6.60 11.06
CA TRP A 188 -7.29 -6.04 12.18
C TRP A 188 -6.08 -5.21 11.73
N ILE A 189 -5.31 -5.68 10.76
CA ILE A 189 -4.22 -4.91 10.15
C ILE A 189 -4.74 -3.54 9.67
N TRP A 190 -5.83 -3.54 8.90
CA TRP A 190 -6.44 -2.30 8.40
C TRP A 190 -7.00 -1.41 9.52
N LYS A 191 -7.66 -1.97 10.53
CA LYS A 191 -8.17 -1.19 11.67
C LYS A 191 -7.03 -0.49 12.42
N ILE A 192 -5.94 -1.20 12.71
CA ILE A 192 -4.78 -0.66 13.38
C ILE A 192 -4.19 0.47 12.54
N SER A 193 -3.89 0.21 11.27
CA SER A 193 -3.25 1.17 10.38
C SER A 193 -4.10 2.42 10.16
N LEU A 194 -5.41 2.27 9.95
CA LEU A 194 -6.32 3.41 9.79
C LEU A 194 -6.48 4.22 11.08
N THR A 195 -6.46 3.58 12.24
CA THR A 195 -6.49 4.28 13.53
C THR A 195 -5.24 5.15 13.69
N PHE A 196 -4.06 4.58 13.43
CA PHE A 196 -2.81 5.34 13.49
C PHE A 196 -2.73 6.39 12.38
N LEU A 197 -3.28 6.13 11.18
CA LEU A 197 -3.39 7.12 10.10
C LEU A 197 -4.13 8.37 10.56
N LEU A 198 -5.29 8.20 11.21
CA LEU A 198 -6.06 9.33 11.72
C LEU A 198 -5.28 10.10 12.79
N ILE A 199 -4.68 9.40 13.74
CA ILE A 199 -3.93 10.03 14.84
C ILE A 199 -2.69 10.75 14.32
N GLY A 200 -1.85 10.05 13.54
CA GLY A 200 -0.58 10.58 13.07
C GLY A 200 -0.73 11.71 12.08
N THR A 201 -1.64 11.55 11.11
CA THR A 201 -1.98 12.65 10.18
C THR A 201 -2.48 13.86 10.93
N SER A 202 -3.34 13.71 11.95
CA SER A 202 -3.85 14.83 12.72
C SER A 202 -2.76 15.56 13.50
N LEU A 203 -1.83 14.84 14.11
CA LEU A 203 -0.72 15.44 14.85
C LEU A 203 0.24 16.21 13.92
N LEU A 204 0.63 15.60 12.79
CA LEU A 204 1.49 16.24 11.79
C LEU A 204 0.77 17.42 11.11
N TRP A 205 -0.53 17.31 10.87
CA TRP A 205 -1.36 18.40 10.33
C TRP A 205 -1.36 19.62 11.25
N ILE A 206 -1.64 19.40 12.55
CA ILE A 206 -1.63 20.47 13.55
C ILE A 206 -0.25 21.11 13.63
N GLN A 207 0.82 20.30 13.70
CA GLN A 207 2.18 20.83 13.73
C GLN A 207 2.53 21.58 12.45
N GLY A 208 2.12 21.10 11.26
CA GLY A 208 2.30 21.82 10.00
C GLY A 208 1.62 23.18 9.98
N MET A 209 0.42 23.31 10.55
CA MET A 209 -0.26 24.61 10.70
C MET A 209 0.48 25.53 11.68
N ILE A 210 1.04 25.01 12.77
CA ILE A 210 1.86 25.78 13.72
C ILE A 210 3.11 26.35 13.01
N LEU A 211 3.68 25.61 12.07
CA LEU A 211 4.82 26.03 11.24
C LEU A 211 4.45 27.05 10.16
N GLY A 212 3.16 27.39 10.02
CA GLY A 212 2.68 28.40 9.08
C GLY A 212 2.28 27.84 7.70
N LEU A 213 2.22 26.53 7.52
CA LEU A 213 1.68 25.95 6.29
C LEU A 213 0.17 26.23 6.18
N ASN A 214 -0.30 26.43 4.95
CA ASN A 214 -1.73 26.54 4.69
C ASN A 214 -2.44 25.25 5.20
N PRO A 215 -3.63 25.35 5.82
CA PRO A 215 -4.31 24.18 6.41
C PRO A 215 -4.49 22.99 5.47
N ILE A 216 -4.78 23.23 4.20
CA ILE A 216 -4.92 22.17 3.20
C ILE A 216 -3.57 21.53 2.88
N SER A 217 -2.54 22.33 2.64
CA SER A 217 -1.18 21.85 2.42
C SER A 217 -0.65 21.11 3.64
N ALA A 218 -0.85 21.63 4.84
CA ALA A 218 -0.46 20.99 6.09
C ALA A 218 -1.13 19.60 6.25
N PHE A 219 -2.39 19.46 5.84
CA PHE A 219 -3.09 18.18 5.85
C PHE A 219 -2.42 17.17 4.91
N TYR A 220 -2.15 17.54 3.64
CA TYR A 220 -1.49 16.65 2.69
C TYR A 220 -0.09 16.28 3.15
N HIS A 221 0.71 17.25 3.62
CA HIS A 221 2.04 16.98 4.15
C HIS A 221 2.00 16.03 5.36
N GLY A 222 1.07 16.26 6.29
CA GLY A 222 0.88 15.39 7.45
C GLY A 222 0.50 13.96 7.06
N LEU A 223 -0.39 13.81 6.07
CA LEU A 223 -0.80 12.52 5.54
C LEU A 223 0.39 11.79 4.90
N TYR A 224 1.13 12.46 4.02
CA TYR A 224 2.24 11.87 3.28
C TYR A 224 3.39 11.42 4.19
N ILE A 225 3.79 12.29 5.11
CA ILE A 225 4.85 11.96 6.07
C ILE A 225 4.41 10.84 7.00
N PHE A 226 3.13 10.82 7.44
CA PHE A 226 2.62 9.72 8.24
C PHE A 226 2.63 8.40 7.45
N GLU A 227 2.11 8.37 6.22
CA GLU A 227 2.06 7.16 5.38
C GLU A 227 3.46 6.59 5.14
N ALA A 228 4.43 7.46 4.86
CA ALA A 228 5.83 7.06 4.67
C ALA A 228 6.49 6.57 5.96
N ALA A 229 6.24 7.23 7.09
CA ALA A 229 6.78 6.83 8.40
C ALA A 229 6.18 5.49 8.87
N TRP A 230 4.85 5.35 8.83
CA TRP A 230 4.15 4.14 9.26
C TRP A 230 4.53 2.91 8.44
N SER A 231 4.68 3.07 7.13
CA SER A 231 5.11 1.97 6.24
C SER A 231 6.62 1.75 6.24
N THR A 232 7.38 2.57 6.96
CA THR A 232 8.86 2.61 6.91
C THR A 232 9.42 2.79 5.49
N GLY A 233 8.65 3.48 4.63
CA GLY A 233 8.92 3.59 3.19
C GLY A 233 9.81 4.76 2.80
N GLY A 234 9.82 5.85 3.58
CA GLY A 234 10.74 6.97 3.40
C GLY A 234 10.44 7.93 2.26
N PHE A 235 9.33 7.79 1.53
CA PHE A 235 8.89 8.80 0.59
C PHE A 235 8.55 10.13 1.30
N ALA A 236 8.76 11.24 0.60
CA ALA A 236 8.40 12.56 1.09
C ALA A 236 7.79 13.42 -0.03
N PRO A 237 6.97 14.43 0.32
CA PRO A 237 6.37 15.31 -0.68
C PRO A 237 7.37 16.27 -1.35
N ASN A 238 8.51 16.53 -0.69
CA ASN A 238 9.53 17.47 -1.15
C ASN A 238 10.90 16.79 -1.24
N VAL A 239 11.78 17.33 -2.09
CA VAL A 239 13.15 16.82 -2.30
C VAL A 239 13.96 16.81 -1.00
N GLN A 240 13.76 17.81 -0.13
CA GLN A 240 14.46 17.91 1.16
C GLN A 240 13.95 16.90 2.21
N ASN A 241 12.95 16.08 1.90
CA ASN A 241 12.34 15.11 2.81
C ASN A 241 11.85 15.80 4.10
N ILE A 242 12.00 15.17 5.26
CA ILE A 242 11.55 15.70 6.56
C ILE A 242 12.29 16.98 6.94
N MET A 243 13.50 17.20 6.42
CA MET A 243 14.27 18.43 6.65
C MET A 243 13.60 19.68 6.06
N TYR A 244 12.67 19.53 5.14
CA TYR A 244 11.87 20.65 4.59
C TYR A 244 11.18 21.47 5.67
N TYR A 245 10.77 20.85 6.76
CA TYR A 245 10.01 21.51 7.83
C TYR A 245 10.87 22.29 8.81
N HIS A 246 12.19 22.03 8.87
CA HIS A 246 13.14 22.69 9.78
C HIS A 246 12.64 22.78 11.24
N ASP A 247 11.90 21.73 11.68
CA ASP A 247 11.25 21.72 13.00
C ASP A 247 11.46 20.38 13.72
N PHE A 248 12.08 20.46 14.89
CA PHE A 248 12.39 19.30 15.70
C PHE A 248 11.14 18.54 16.16
N THR A 249 10.05 19.25 16.44
CA THR A 249 8.79 18.61 16.88
C THR A 249 8.17 17.80 15.75
N TYR A 250 8.18 18.32 14.53
CA TYR A 250 7.69 17.61 13.34
C TYR A 250 8.49 16.34 13.08
N GLU A 251 9.83 16.44 13.22
CA GLU A 251 10.73 15.31 13.05
C GLU A 251 10.49 14.23 14.13
N ILE A 252 10.34 14.62 15.40
CA ILE A 252 10.05 13.69 16.50
C ILE A 252 8.72 12.98 16.28
N ILE A 253 7.67 13.67 15.86
CA ILE A 253 6.37 13.03 15.57
C ILE A 253 6.55 11.98 14.46
N GLY A 254 7.23 12.33 13.36
CA GLY A 254 7.53 11.39 12.26
C GLY A 254 8.34 10.18 12.74
N MET A 255 9.37 10.41 13.54
CA MET A 255 10.21 9.34 14.11
C MET A 255 9.42 8.39 15.02
N VAL A 256 8.52 8.90 15.85
CA VAL A 256 7.66 8.09 16.72
C VAL A 256 6.79 7.15 15.88
N PHE A 257 6.16 7.65 14.81
CA PHE A 257 5.34 6.80 13.94
C PHE A 257 6.17 5.83 13.09
N PHE A 258 7.38 6.19 12.70
CA PHE A 258 8.34 5.27 12.09
C PHE A 258 8.69 4.10 13.03
N ILE A 259 9.00 4.39 14.29
CA ILE A 259 9.29 3.37 15.32
C ILE A 259 8.07 2.46 15.53
N ILE A 260 6.89 3.05 15.72
CA ILE A 260 5.66 2.30 15.96
C ILE A 260 5.33 1.44 14.72
N GLY A 261 5.45 1.98 13.51
CA GLY A 261 5.21 1.29 12.25
C GLY A 261 6.18 0.14 11.96
N SER A 262 7.39 0.19 12.56
CA SER A 262 8.40 -0.87 12.43
C SER A 262 8.04 -2.14 13.20
N PHE A 263 7.12 -2.06 14.17
CA PHE A 263 6.73 -3.23 14.94
C PHE A 263 5.72 -4.10 14.20
N ASN A 264 5.81 -5.39 14.46
CA ASN A 264 4.87 -6.37 13.94
C ASN A 264 3.41 -6.09 14.35
N PHE A 265 2.46 -6.28 13.42
CA PHE A 265 1.02 -6.12 13.71
C PHE A 265 0.51 -7.01 14.86
N GLY A 266 1.16 -8.16 15.11
CA GLY A 266 0.85 -9.02 16.26
C GLY A 266 1.04 -8.31 17.59
N LEU A 267 2.09 -7.49 17.71
CA LEU A 267 2.36 -6.71 18.92
C LEU A 267 1.30 -5.61 19.12
N HIS A 268 0.91 -4.90 18.05
CA HIS A 268 -0.18 -3.91 18.11
C HIS A 268 -1.50 -4.56 18.54
N TYR A 269 -1.80 -5.72 17.97
CA TYR A 269 -3.00 -6.48 18.32
C TYR A 269 -2.99 -6.92 19.80
N ALA A 270 -1.89 -7.52 20.27
CA ALA A 270 -1.73 -7.93 21.66
C ALA A 270 -1.86 -6.75 22.63
N PHE A 271 -1.29 -5.60 22.29
CA PHE A 271 -1.40 -4.38 23.08
C PHE A 271 -2.84 -3.89 23.20
N ILE A 272 -3.59 -3.86 22.08
CA ILE A 272 -5.00 -3.47 22.04
C ILE A 272 -5.88 -4.45 22.84
N GLN A 273 -5.55 -5.75 22.81
CA GLN A 273 -6.25 -6.78 23.61
C GLN A 273 -5.91 -6.73 25.11
N GLY A 274 -5.09 -5.78 25.55
CA GLY A 274 -4.73 -5.60 26.94
C GLY A 274 -3.52 -6.42 27.41
N ASN A 275 -2.89 -7.22 26.56
CA ASN A 275 -1.68 -8.00 26.88
C ASN A 275 -0.41 -7.14 26.75
N ARG A 276 -0.33 -6.08 27.56
CA ARG A 276 0.81 -5.15 27.56
C ARG A 276 2.14 -5.80 27.94
N LYS A 277 2.11 -6.88 28.71
CA LYS A 277 3.32 -7.60 29.16
C LYS A 277 4.06 -8.24 27.99
N GLU A 278 3.32 -8.69 26.97
CA GLU A 278 3.90 -9.29 25.78
C GLU A 278 4.72 -8.28 24.97
N PHE A 279 4.23 -7.03 24.86
CA PHE A 279 4.95 -5.96 24.19
C PHE A 279 6.36 -5.75 24.81
N PHE A 280 6.45 -5.61 26.13
CA PHE A 280 7.73 -5.34 26.80
C PHE A 280 8.66 -6.57 26.93
N LYS A 281 8.14 -7.78 26.75
CA LYS A 281 8.93 -9.03 26.80
C LYS A 281 9.31 -9.56 25.42
N ASN A 282 8.75 -8.96 24.36
CA ASN A 282 9.01 -9.42 23.01
C ASN A 282 10.45 -9.12 22.60
N ILE A 283 11.12 -10.14 22.05
CA ILE A 283 12.51 -10.03 21.62
C ILE A 283 12.72 -8.97 20.53
N GLU A 284 11.73 -8.79 19.66
CA GLU A 284 11.74 -7.79 18.59
C GLU A 284 11.83 -6.37 19.19
N VAL A 285 10.95 -6.04 20.15
CA VAL A 285 10.95 -4.74 20.83
C VAL A 285 12.24 -4.50 21.59
N ILE A 286 12.72 -5.51 22.33
CA ILE A 286 13.97 -5.41 23.11
C ILE A 286 15.15 -5.19 22.17
N SER A 287 15.29 -6.01 21.12
CA SER A 287 16.40 -5.92 20.18
C SER A 287 16.38 -4.58 19.43
N PHE A 288 15.20 -4.15 18.95
CA PHE A 288 15.05 -2.86 18.27
C PHE A 288 15.43 -1.70 19.20
N THR A 289 14.97 -1.71 20.45
CA THR A 289 15.31 -0.67 21.43
C THR A 289 16.81 -0.62 21.69
N VAL A 290 17.44 -1.77 21.90
CA VAL A 290 18.89 -1.84 22.14
C VAL A 290 19.67 -1.33 20.93
N THR A 291 19.33 -1.76 19.72
CA THR A 291 20.05 -1.34 18.48
C THR A 291 19.80 0.11 18.11
N SER A 292 18.69 0.70 18.53
CA SER A 292 18.40 2.12 18.28
C SER A 292 19.06 3.07 19.28
N LEU A 293 19.51 2.56 20.43
CA LEU A 293 20.22 3.32 21.47
C LEU A 293 21.75 3.22 21.35
N LEU A 294 22.27 2.32 20.54
CA LEU A 294 23.70 2.17 20.22
C LEU A 294 24.10 3.04 19.03
#